data_c1855d3df7c5137e335f32afc47773dc
#
_entry.id   c1855d3df7c5137e335f32afc47773dc
#
_cell.length_a   1.000
_cell.length_b   1.000
_cell.length_c   1.000
_cell.angle_alpha   90.00
_cell.angle_beta   90.00
_cell.angle_gamma   90.00
#
_symmetry.space_group_name_H-M   'P 1'
#
loop_
_entity.id
_entity.type
_entity.pdbx_description
1 polymer ?
#
loop_
_entity_poly.entity_id
_entity_poly.type
_entity_poly.pdbx_seq_one_letter_code
_entity_poly.pdbx_strand_id
1 'polypeptide(L)'
;MTRQGIVLAGIVVLDIVHLIDHWPSEETLAFIDRTEFAAGGPPHNAGAGLLKLGASFPVTLLATAGDDAYGETMLASARSYGLDTSQVSIIRGAITSHTHVMSCQDTGRRTFFAQLGCNNLMTVEHLMPPAGSNAKLYYLGSPGTARHLDESDGWRVLLKAARERGMKTCLELCPVPADALRKLVPPCLPLCDYFVVNDYEAGSITGIEVAKGGALSWAQAEEACRKLLAMGVGELAGVHHPYGAVAVRRNGEVSRRPSVKVDASEIAGSTGAGDAFYAGMLMGLHDDWPLDRCLDLGNAAAACSLHSPTTSASIRRWDQCLSYAESKGLRPGP
;
A
#
# COMPACT_ATOMS: atom_id res chain seq x y z
N MET A 1 -16.77 11.19 21.92
CA MET A 1 -15.56 11.72 21.27
C MET A 1 -15.54 11.19 19.85
N THR A 2 -15.26 12.03 18.85
CA THR A 2 -15.04 11.60 17.46
C THR A 2 -13.78 10.75 17.38
N ARG A 3 -13.83 9.63 16.67
CA ARG A 3 -12.65 8.77 16.44
C ARG A 3 -11.63 9.48 15.59
N GLN A 4 -10.35 9.32 15.93
CA GLN A 4 -9.23 9.90 15.20
C GLN A 4 -8.06 8.91 15.12
N GLY A 5 -7.33 8.97 14.01
CA GLY A 5 -6.15 8.15 13.81
C GLY A 5 -6.38 6.94 12.93
N ILE A 6 -5.28 6.37 12.49
CA ILE A 6 -5.22 5.18 11.64
C ILE A 6 -4.28 4.16 12.27
N VAL A 7 -4.77 2.93 12.40
CA VAL A 7 -3.93 1.76 12.71
C VAL A 7 -3.60 1.09 11.39
N LEU A 8 -2.32 0.96 11.11
CA LEU A 8 -1.77 0.30 9.93
C LEU A 8 -1.19 -1.05 10.35
N ALA A 9 -1.76 -2.13 9.86
CA ALA A 9 -1.41 -3.48 10.27
C ALA A 9 -1.00 -4.35 9.08
N GLY A 10 0.03 -5.18 9.23
CA GLY A 10 0.44 -6.13 8.20
C GLY A 10 1.95 -6.31 8.10
N ILE A 11 2.40 -6.79 6.94
CA ILE A 11 3.82 -7.07 6.71
C ILE A 11 4.63 -5.78 6.56
N VAL A 12 5.78 -5.76 7.23
CA VAL A 12 6.85 -4.79 6.98
C VAL A 12 8.11 -5.56 6.64
N VAL A 13 8.91 -5.03 5.75
CA VAL A 13 10.15 -5.65 5.27
C VAL A 13 11.28 -4.63 5.27
N LEU A 14 12.52 -5.08 5.36
CA LEU A 14 13.69 -4.26 5.07
C LEU A 14 14.13 -4.53 3.63
N ASP A 15 14.02 -3.55 2.75
CA ASP A 15 14.57 -3.62 1.42
C ASP A 15 16.06 -3.22 1.44
N ILE A 16 16.90 -4.12 0.97
CA ILE A 16 18.35 -3.94 0.81
C ILE A 16 18.61 -3.80 -0.67
N VAL A 17 18.67 -2.56 -1.13
CA VAL A 17 18.77 -2.24 -2.56
C VAL A 17 20.24 -2.19 -2.95
N HIS A 18 20.65 -3.11 -3.80
CA HIS A 18 21.98 -3.18 -4.37
C HIS A 18 21.97 -2.63 -5.81
N LEU A 19 22.75 -1.59 -6.05
CA LEU A 19 23.02 -1.14 -7.41
C LEU A 19 24.16 -1.97 -7.98
N ILE A 20 23.86 -2.84 -8.95
CA ILE A 20 24.83 -3.72 -9.59
C ILE A 20 25.19 -3.19 -10.99
N ASP A 21 26.43 -3.39 -11.42
CA ASP A 21 26.91 -2.97 -12.73
C ASP A 21 26.15 -3.67 -13.86
N HIS A 22 26.07 -4.99 -13.84
CA HIS A 22 25.35 -5.81 -14.81
C HIS A 22 24.70 -7.01 -14.14
N TRP A 23 23.78 -7.70 -14.84
CA TRP A 23 23.21 -8.97 -14.38
C TRP A 23 24.15 -10.12 -14.75
N PRO A 24 24.75 -10.82 -13.77
CA PRO A 24 25.72 -11.88 -14.06
C PRO A 24 25.02 -13.15 -14.57
N SER A 25 25.74 -13.93 -15.37
CA SER A 25 25.39 -15.32 -15.61
C SER A 25 25.62 -16.16 -14.35
N GLU A 26 25.01 -17.34 -14.25
CA GLU A 26 25.33 -18.26 -13.17
C GLU A 26 26.85 -18.52 -13.10
N GLU A 27 27.37 -18.67 -11.89
CA GLU A 27 28.80 -18.89 -11.60
C GLU A 27 29.74 -17.74 -11.99
N THR A 28 29.23 -16.55 -12.37
CA THR A 28 30.06 -15.36 -12.66
C THR A 28 29.87 -14.27 -11.60
N LEU A 29 30.71 -13.25 -11.62
CA LEU A 29 30.77 -12.17 -10.67
C LEU A 29 30.18 -10.89 -11.27
N ALA A 30 29.34 -10.19 -10.51
CA ALA A 30 28.99 -8.78 -10.73
C ALA A 30 29.39 -7.96 -9.50
N PHE A 31 29.62 -6.66 -9.68
CA PHE A 31 30.00 -5.78 -8.59
C PHE A 31 28.81 -4.96 -8.10
N ILE A 32 28.74 -4.77 -6.77
CA ILE A 32 27.78 -3.87 -6.13
C ILE A 32 28.46 -2.52 -5.93
N ASP A 33 27.99 -1.50 -6.64
CA ASP A 33 28.53 -0.13 -6.52
C ASP A 33 27.99 0.58 -5.28
N ARG A 34 26.73 0.33 -4.93
CA ARG A 34 26.06 0.97 -3.79
C ARG A 34 25.02 0.06 -3.19
N THR A 35 24.90 0.14 -1.84
CA THR A 35 23.82 -0.51 -1.09
C THR A 35 23.05 0.53 -0.30
N GLU A 36 21.73 0.49 -0.39
CA GLU A 36 20.81 1.34 0.37
C GLU A 36 19.84 0.47 1.17
N PHE A 37 19.44 0.95 2.34
CA PHE A 37 18.48 0.28 3.21
C PHE A 37 17.22 1.15 3.32
N ALA A 38 16.06 0.55 3.11
CA ALA A 38 14.78 1.22 3.27
C ALA A 38 13.76 0.26 3.88
N ALA A 39 12.97 0.73 4.84
CA ALA A 39 11.81 -0.03 5.25
C ALA A 39 10.74 0.03 4.15
N GLY A 40 10.06 -1.09 3.94
CA GLY A 40 9.02 -1.28 2.93
C GLY A 40 7.84 -2.06 3.50
N GLY A 41 6.94 -2.45 2.61
CA GLY A 41 5.68 -3.10 2.93
C GLY A 41 4.52 -2.10 3.03
N PRO A 42 3.28 -2.53 2.64
CA PRO A 42 2.16 -1.61 2.51
C PRO A 42 1.85 -0.77 3.76
N PRO A 43 1.81 -1.33 5.00
CA PRO A 43 1.54 -0.53 6.19
C PRO A 43 2.61 0.53 6.47
N HIS A 44 3.89 0.20 6.26
CA HIS A 44 4.97 1.17 6.41
C HIS A 44 4.88 2.27 5.36
N ASN A 45 4.71 1.91 4.10
CA ASN A 45 4.67 2.86 2.99
C ASN A 45 3.47 3.80 3.07
N ALA A 46 2.28 3.27 3.37
CA ALA A 46 1.08 4.07 3.59
C ALA A 46 1.25 5.01 4.79
N GLY A 47 1.84 4.53 5.88
CA GLY A 47 2.11 5.33 7.08
C GLY A 47 3.12 6.44 6.85
N ALA A 48 4.24 6.14 6.22
CA ALA A 48 5.23 7.14 5.82
C ALA A 48 4.62 8.17 4.87
N GLY A 49 3.78 7.72 3.92
CA GLY A 49 3.01 8.59 3.02
C GLY A 49 2.08 9.53 3.75
N LEU A 50 1.27 9.03 4.70
CA LEU A 50 0.38 9.83 5.54
C LEU A 50 1.11 10.93 6.31
N LEU A 51 2.25 10.59 6.94
CA LEU A 51 3.03 11.54 7.71
C LEU A 51 3.72 12.58 6.81
N LYS A 52 4.21 12.18 5.63
CA LYS A 52 4.71 13.11 4.61
C LYS A 52 3.62 14.04 4.08
N LEU A 53 2.41 13.55 3.88
CA LEU A 53 1.25 14.37 3.53
C LEU A 53 0.86 15.35 4.65
N GLY A 54 1.37 15.17 5.87
CA GLY A 54 1.10 16.04 7.01
C GLY A 54 -0.14 15.64 7.80
N ALA A 55 -0.40 14.33 7.93
CA ALA A 55 -1.47 13.83 8.80
C ALA A 55 -1.34 14.41 10.22
N SER A 56 -2.40 15.02 10.73
CA SER A 56 -2.47 15.64 12.05
C SER A 56 -3.05 14.71 13.13
N PHE A 57 -3.32 13.47 12.76
CA PHE A 57 -3.89 12.42 13.60
C PHE A 57 -2.86 11.32 13.88
N PRO A 58 -3.03 10.53 14.94
CA PRO A 58 -2.13 9.41 15.26
C PRO A 58 -2.07 8.38 14.15
N VAL A 59 -0.86 7.91 13.80
CA VAL A 59 -0.60 6.84 12.84
C VAL A 59 0.21 5.76 13.56
N THR A 60 -0.43 4.64 13.87
CA THR A 60 0.15 3.54 14.63
C THR A 60 0.44 2.35 13.73
N LEU A 61 1.63 1.79 13.82
CA LEU A 61 2.07 0.62 13.05
C LEU A 61 1.97 -0.67 13.90
N LEU A 62 1.26 -1.67 13.39
CA LEU A 62 1.25 -3.04 13.88
C LEU A 62 1.95 -3.94 12.88
N ALA A 63 3.05 -4.53 13.27
CA ALA A 63 3.86 -5.40 12.42
C ALA A 63 4.72 -6.34 13.28
N THR A 64 5.53 -7.15 12.65
CA THR A 64 6.55 -7.97 13.32
C THR A 64 7.95 -7.58 12.85
N ALA A 65 8.92 -7.71 13.76
CA ALA A 65 10.34 -7.61 13.48
C ALA A 65 11.08 -8.72 14.23
N GLY A 66 12.25 -9.11 13.76
CA GLY A 66 13.19 -9.93 14.52
C GLY A 66 13.99 -9.10 15.52
N ASP A 67 14.69 -9.75 16.42
CA ASP A 67 15.64 -9.13 17.34
C ASP A 67 17.07 -9.06 16.77
N ASP A 68 17.18 -8.76 15.50
CA ASP A 68 18.41 -8.67 14.72
C ASP A 68 18.70 -7.25 14.22
N ALA A 69 19.88 -7.02 13.64
CA ALA A 69 20.29 -5.72 13.11
C ALA A 69 19.37 -5.22 11.98
N TYR A 70 18.73 -6.10 11.22
CA TYR A 70 17.75 -5.74 10.20
C TYR A 70 16.48 -5.19 10.84
N GLY A 71 16.00 -5.77 11.94
CA GLY A 71 14.87 -5.27 12.72
C GLY A 71 15.13 -3.88 13.28
N GLU A 72 16.31 -3.66 13.86
CA GLU A 72 16.71 -2.33 14.35
C GLU A 72 16.73 -1.29 13.22
N THR A 73 17.32 -1.63 12.06
CA THR A 73 17.39 -0.75 10.89
C THR A 73 16.00 -0.44 10.34
N MET A 74 15.13 -1.44 10.22
CA MET A 74 13.75 -1.29 9.75
C MET A 74 12.95 -0.37 10.68
N LEU A 75 13.04 -0.57 12.00
CA LEU A 75 12.36 0.26 12.99
C LEU A 75 12.91 1.69 13.04
N ALA A 76 14.23 1.86 12.91
CA ALA A 76 14.85 3.18 12.82
C ALA A 76 14.36 3.94 11.58
N SER A 77 14.26 3.26 10.43
CA SER A 77 13.68 3.83 9.21
C SER A 77 12.22 4.27 9.43
N ALA A 78 11.38 3.42 10.01
CA ALA A 78 9.98 3.75 10.28
C ALA A 78 9.86 4.98 11.21
N ARG A 79 10.66 5.03 12.29
CA ARG A 79 10.69 6.15 13.22
C ARG A 79 11.17 7.45 12.58
N SER A 80 12.07 7.39 11.60
CA SER A 80 12.56 8.58 10.89
C SER A 80 11.47 9.31 10.11
N TYR A 81 10.40 8.59 9.72
CA TYR A 81 9.18 9.17 9.16
C TYR A 81 8.19 9.67 10.23
N GLY A 82 8.43 9.37 11.51
CA GLY A 82 7.52 9.71 12.61
C GLY A 82 6.45 8.65 12.90
N LEU A 83 6.59 7.42 12.37
CA LEU A 83 5.67 6.32 12.69
C LEU A 83 5.82 5.89 14.14
N ASP A 84 4.68 5.70 14.82
CA ASP A 84 4.66 5.06 16.12
C ASP A 84 4.88 3.54 15.96
N THR A 85 6.08 3.10 16.35
CA THR A 85 6.49 1.69 16.31
C THR A 85 6.34 0.98 17.65
N SER A 86 5.73 1.61 18.66
CA SER A 86 5.60 1.04 20.02
C SER A 86 4.80 -0.26 20.06
N GLN A 87 3.97 -0.49 19.06
CA GLN A 87 3.13 -1.68 18.93
C GLN A 87 3.71 -2.72 17.96
N VAL A 88 4.92 -2.52 17.42
CA VAL A 88 5.60 -3.54 16.61
C VAL A 88 6.09 -4.67 17.52
N SER A 89 5.70 -5.89 17.21
CA SER A 89 6.05 -7.08 17.99
C SER A 89 7.43 -7.62 17.60
N ILE A 90 8.34 -7.74 18.58
CA ILE A 90 9.65 -8.32 18.36
C ILE A 90 9.59 -9.84 18.58
N ILE A 91 9.84 -10.61 17.53
CA ILE A 91 9.86 -12.08 17.59
C ILE A 91 11.31 -12.52 17.84
N ARG A 92 11.58 -12.98 19.05
CA ARG A 92 12.93 -13.36 19.49
C ARG A 92 13.44 -14.58 18.72
N GLY A 93 14.70 -14.48 18.27
CA GLY A 93 15.38 -15.52 17.50
C GLY A 93 14.90 -15.65 16.06
N ALA A 94 13.97 -14.80 15.61
CA ALA A 94 13.54 -14.74 14.22
C ALA A 94 14.40 -13.77 13.42
N ILE A 95 14.66 -14.12 12.15
CA ILE A 95 15.26 -13.20 11.19
C ILE A 95 14.20 -12.19 10.76
N THR A 96 14.51 -10.91 10.75
CA THR A 96 13.64 -9.89 10.20
C THR A 96 13.40 -10.12 8.71
N SER A 97 12.15 -10.00 8.28
CA SER A 97 11.78 -10.11 6.88
C SER A 97 12.49 -9.06 6.06
N HIS A 98 13.19 -9.49 5.01
CA HIS A 98 13.97 -8.57 4.18
C HIS A 98 14.00 -9.02 2.72
N THR A 99 14.27 -8.07 1.84
CA THR A 99 14.37 -8.32 0.40
C THR A 99 15.69 -7.74 -0.12
N HIS A 100 16.52 -8.58 -0.72
CA HIS A 100 17.62 -8.10 -1.55
C HIS A 100 17.08 -7.71 -2.91
N VAL A 101 17.17 -6.43 -3.24
CA VAL A 101 16.72 -5.87 -4.52
C VAL A 101 17.93 -5.58 -5.38
N MET A 102 18.16 -6.40 -6.39
CA MET A 102 19.23 -6.15 -7.36
C MET A 102 18.72 -5.20 -8.43
N SER A 103 19.24 -3.97 -8.45
CA SER A 103 18.94 -2.94 -9.43
C SER A 103 20.10 -2.86 -10.43
N CYS A 104 19.89 -3.36 -11.64
CA CYS A 104 20.93 -3.46 -12.67
C CYS A 104 21.06 -2.13 -13.44
N GLN A 105 22.27 -1.57 -13.50
CA GLN A 105 22.53 -0.30 -14.19
C GLN A 105 22.33 -0.41 -15.70
N ASP A 106 22.82 -1.50 -16.31
CA ASP A 106 22.76 -1.69 -17.76
C ASP A 106 21.33 -1.74 -18.30
N THR A 107 20.42 -2.37 -17.56
CA THR A 107 19.04 -2.60 -18.02
C THR A 107 17.99 -1.76 -17.34
N GLY A 108 18.32 -1.11 -16.23
CA GLY A 108 17.37 -0.41 -15.37
C GLY A 108 16.33 -1.33 -14.69
N ARG A 109 16.50 -2.65 -14.81
CA ARG A 109 15.55 -3.64 -14.26
C ARG A 109 15.90 -4.01 -12.81
N ARG A 110 14.90 -4.46 -12.08
CA ARG A 110 15.03 -4.94 -10.69
C ARG A 110 14.64 -6.40 -10.58
N THR A 111 15.35 -7.12 -9.71
CA THR A 111 15.05 -8.51 -9.35
C THR A 111 15.06 -8.62 -7.82
N PHE A 112 14.13 -9.37 -7.26
CA PHE A 112 13.86 -9.41 -5.83
C PHE A 112 14.15 -10.81 -5.29
N PHE A 113 14.92 -10.88 -4.20
CA PHE A 113 15.18 -12.09 -3.43
C PHE A 113 14.67 -11.89 -2.01
N ALA A 114 13.50 -12.43 -1.72
CA ALA A 114 12.80 -12.18 -0.47
C ALA A 114 13.04 -13.29 0.57
N GLN A 115 13.39 -12.89 1.78
CA GLN A 115 13.39 -13.71 2.99
C GLN A 115 12.16 -13.33 3.82
N LEU A 116 11.21 -14.24 3.93
CA LEU A 116 9.95 -13.97 4.63
C LEU A 116 10.10 -13.85 6.16
N GLY A 117 11.11 -14.50 6.73
CA GLY A 117 11.52 -14.30 8.12
C GLY A 117 10.36 -14.25 9.12
N CYS A 118 10.37 -13.21 9.98
CA CYS A 118 9.38 -13.03 11.03
C CYS A 118 7.93 -12.84 10.51
N ASN A 119 7.74 -12.39 9.27
CA ASN A 119 6.39 -12.28 8.69
C ASN A 119 5.71 -13.65 8.52
N ASN A 120 6.48 -14.73 8.32
CA ASN A 120 5.92 -16.09 8.32
C ASN A 120 5.46 -16.58 9.69
N LEU A 121 5.92 -15.93 10.77
CA LEU A 121 5.54 -16.23 12.15
C LEU A 121 4.44 -15.29 12.66
N MET A 122 4.00 -14.37 11.82
CA MET A 122 2.97 -13.40 12.16
C MET A 122 1.63 -14.08 12.41
N THR A 123 1.03 -13.85 13.57
CA THR A 123 -0.29 -14.36 13.95
C THR A 123 -1.29 -13.23 14.13
N VAL A 124 -2.54 -13.56 14.37
CA VAL A 124 -3.63 -12.61 14.63
C VAL A 124 -3.30 -11.68 15.81
N GLU A 125 -2.67 -12.21 16.86
CA GLU A 125 -2.33 -11.44 18.07
C GLU A 125 -1.40 -10.28 17.78
N HIS A 126 -0.45 -10.43 16.84
CA HIS A 126 0.50 -9.40 16.47
C HIS A 126 -0.13 -8.19 15.76
N LEU A 127 -1.26 -8.41 15.08
CA LEU A 127 -1.95 -7.38 14.30
C LEU A 127 -3.31 -6.98 14.91
N MET A 128 -3.65 -7.53 16.07
CA MET A 128 -4.94 -7.23 16.71
C MET A 128 -5.06 -5.73 17.02
N PRO A 129 -6.11 -5.05 16.56
CA PRO A 129 -6.30 -3.64 16.89
C PRO A 129 -6.20 -3.41 18.40
N PRO A 130 -5.45 -2.40 18.89
CA PRO A 130 -5.27 -2.20 20.32
C PRO A 130 -6.58 -1.99 21.06
N ALA A 131 -6.72 -2.63 22.24
CA ALA A 131 -7.87 -2.40 23.10
C ALA A 131 -7.94 -0.93 23.53
N GLY A 132 -9.13 -0.33 23.47
CA GLY A 132 -9.31 1.09 23.81
C GLY A 132 -8.81 2.08 22.76
N SER A 133 -8.31 1.61 21.61
CA SER A 133 -7.91 2.50 20.50
C SER A 133 -9.08 3.37 20.04
N ASN A 134 -8.83 4.68 19.91
CA ASN A 134 -9.75 5.63 19.34
C ASN A 134 -9.56 5.83 17.82
N ALA A 135 -8.81 4.95 17.16
CA ALA A 135 -8.56 5.06 15.72
C ALA A 135 -9.88 4.99 14.92
N LYS A 136 -9.97 5.83 13.90
CA LYS A 136 -11.10 5.86 12.96
C LYS A 136 -10.99 4.75 11.93
N LEU A 137 -9.77 4.49 11.44
CA LEU A 137 -9.49 3.51 10.39
C LEU A 137 -8.55 2.41 10.90
N TYR A 138 -8.81 1.20 10.43
CA TYR A 138 -7.92 0.05 10.53
C TYR A 138 -7.59 -0.40 9.10
N TYR A 139 -6.34 -0.18 8.69
CA TYR A 139 -5.80 -0.60 7.42
C TYR A 139 -5.03 -1.90 7.61
N LEU A 140 -5.35 -2.92 6.85
CA LEU A 140 -4.76 -4.25 6.93
C LEU A 140 -4.19 -4.66 5.57
N GLY A 141 -2.98 -5.10 5.53
CA GLY A 141 -2.31 -5.61 4.31
C GLY A 141 -1.30 -6.68 4.64
N SER A 142 -1.14 -7.69 3.84
CA SER A 142 -1.80 -8.06 2.60
C SER A 142 -2.02 -9.57 2.56
N PRO A 143 -3.21 -10.05 2.22
CA PRO A 143 -3.45 -11.49 1.99
C PRO A 143 -2.50 -12.08 0.92
N GLY A 144 -1.99 -13.27 1.19
CA GLY A 144 -1.02 -13.97 0.35
C GLY A 144 0.45 -13.71 0.73
N THR A 145 0.71 -12.95 1.81
CA THR A 145 2.07 -12.56 2.22
C THR A 145 2.43 -12.99 3.65
N ALA A 146 1.49 -13.54 4.41
CA ALA A 146 1.70 -14.00 5.78
C ALA A 146 1.03 -15.37 5.98
N ARG A 147 1.84 -16.41 5.93
CA ARG A 147 1.39 -17.80 5.85
C ARG A 147 0.38 -18.18 6.93
N HIS A 148 0.66 -17.88 8.20
CA HIS A 148 -0.26 -18.23 9.29
C HIS A 148 -1.62 -17.54 9.17
N LEU A 149 -1.66 -16.30 8.72
CA LEU A 149 -2.91 -15.56 8.50
C LEU A 149 -3.69 -16.11 7.30
N ASP A 150 -2.96 -16.51 6.24
CA ASP A 150 -3.55 -17.10 5.02
C ASP A 150 -4.18 -18.48 5.29
N GLU A 151 -3.56 -19.29 6.17
CA GLU A 151 -4.00 -20.65 6.51
C GLU A 151 -5.06 -20.68 7.64
N SER A 152 -5.14 -19.63 8.49
CA SER A 152 -5.96 -19.61 9.71
C SER A 152 -7.20 -18.71 9.64
N ASP A 153 -7.61 -18.23 8.48
CA ASP A 153 -8.68 -17.21 8.33
C ASP A 153 -8.35 -15.89 9.06
N GLY A 154 -7.08 -15.64 9.35
CA GLY A 154 -6.63 -14.56 10.23
C GLY A 154 -7.01 -13.18 9.72
N TRP A 155 -7.00 -12.95 8.42
CA TRP A 155 -7.40 -11.68 7.79
C TRP A 155 -8.85 -11.29 8.16
N ARG A 156 -9.78 -12.25 8.07
CA ARG A 156 -11.18 -12.01 8.43
C ARG A 156 -11.35 -11.77 9.93
N VAL A 157 -10.62 -12.51 10.76
CA VAL A 157 -10.64 -12.33 12.23
C VAL A 157 -10.22 -10.91 12.59
N LEU A 158 -9.15 -10.40 11.98
CA LEU A 158 -8.64 -9.04 12.23
C LEU A 158 -9.60 -7.95 11.77
N LEU A 159 -10.15 -8.06 10.55
CA LEU A 159 -11.14 -7.11 10.03
C LEU A 159 -12.40 -7.09 10.91
N LYS A 160 -12.89 -8.26 11.31
CA LYS A 160 -14.04 -8.37 12.21
C LYS A 160 -13.77 -7.70 13.57
N ALA A 161 -12.62 -7.98 14.18
CA ALA A 161 -12.23 -7.39 15.44
C ALA A 161 -12.11 -5.85 15.37
N ALA A 162 -11.62 -5.31 14.26
CA ALA A 162 -11.55 -3.87 14.04
C ALA A 162 -12.96 -3.24 13.96
N ARG A 163 -13.87 -3.86 13.23
CA ARG A 163 -15.27 -3.40 13.12
C ARG A 163 -16.01 -3.48 14.46
N GLU A 164 -15.83 -4.57 15.22
CA GLU A 164 -16.41 -4.72 16.57
C GLU A 164 -15.91 -3.64 17.53
N ARG A 165 -14.70 -3.11 17.30
CA ARG A 165 -14.15 -1.94 18.03
C ARG A 165 -14.59 -0.59 17.43
N GLY A 166 -15.46 -0.61 16.43
CA GLY A 166 -16.04 0.59 15.80
C GLY A 166 -15.11 1.33 14.85
N MET A 167 -14.05 0.68 14.35
CA MET A 167 -13.19 1.21 13.31
C MET A 167 -13.77 0.90 11.93
N LYS A 168 -13.56 1.79 10.95
CA LYS A 168 -13.75 1.46 9.54
C LYS A 168 -12.54 0.67 9.04
N THR A 169 -12.79 -0.32 8.21
CA THR A 169 -11.76 -1.26 7.76
C THR A 169 -11.37 -1.04 6.31
N CYS A 170 -10.08 -1.10 6.07
CA CYS A 170 -9.46 -1.06 4.74
C CYS A 170 -8.63 -2.34 4.55
N LEU A 171 -8.69 -2.94 3.39
CA LEU A 171 -7.82 -4.06 3.01
C LEU A 171 -6.95 -3.62 1.83
N GLU A 172 -5.65 -3.76 1.98
CA GLU A 172 -4.64 -3.53 0.95
C GLU A 172 -4.14 -4.86 0.41
N LEU A 173 -3.72 -4.85 -0.84
CA LEU A 173 -3.19 -6.04 -1.50
C LEU A 173 -1.72 -5.83 -1.92
N CYS A 174 -1.03 -6.95 -2.15
CA CYS A 174 0.26 -7.00 -2.81
C CYS A 174 0.12 -7.74 -4.15
N PRO A 175 1.06 -7.58 -5.08
CA PRO A 175 1.02 -8.25 -6.38
C PRO A 175 1.36 -9.75 -6.24
N VAL A 176 0.56 -10.48 -5.49
CA VAL A 176 0.62 -11.93 -5.38
C VAL A 176 -0.09 -12.59 -6.57
N PRO A 177 0.14 -13.90 -6.86
CA PRO A 177 -0.53 -14.60 -7.95
C PRO A 177 -2.06 -14.50 -7.86
N ALA A 178 -2.71 -14.37 -9.01
CA ALA A 178 -4.16 -14.19 -9.11
C ALA A 178 -4.98 -15.28 -8.39
N ASP A 179 -4.44 -16.51 -8.32
CA ASP A 179 -5.10 -17.62 -7.61
C ASP A 179 -5.17 -17.37 -6.11
N ALA A 180 -4.10 -16.81 -5.52
CA ALA A 180 -4.09 -16.41 -4.11
C ALA A 180 -5.10 -15.30 -3.85
N LEU A 181 -5.17 -14.27 -4.72
CA LEU A 181 -6.16 -13.20 -4.62
C LEU A 181 -7.59 -13.74 -4.67
N ARG A 182 -7.90 -14.60 -5.65
CA ARG A 182 -9.23 -15.23 -5.81
C ARG A 182 -9.63 -16.09 -4.62
N LYS A 183 -8.67 -16.70 -3.94
CA LYS A 183 -8.93 -17.55 -2.77
C LYS A 183 -9.10 -16.74 -1.49
N LEU A 184 -8.21 -15.77 -1.23
CA LEU A 184 -8.09 -15.13 0.08
C LEU A 184 -8.91 -13.85 0.22
N VAL A 185 -9.12 -13.11 -0.86
CA VAL A 185 -9.72 -11.77 -0.79
C VAL A 185 -11.26 -11.80 -0.70
N PRO A 186 -12.01 -12.54 -1.56
CA PRO A 186 -13.46 -12.49 -1.55
C PRO A 186 -14.11 -12.74 -0.18
N PRO A 187 -13.61 -13.68 0.66
CA PRO A 187 -14.16 -13.86 2.02
C PRO A 187 -13.98 -12.65 2.95
N CYS A 188 -13.01 -11.77 2.67
CA CYS A 188 -12.72 -10.57 3.45
C CYS A 188 -13.61 -9.37 3.06
N LEU A 189 -14.09 -9.31 1.82
CA LEU A 189 -14.81 -8.13 1.28
C LEU A 189 -16.03 -7.71 2.10
N PRO A 190 -16.86 -8.62 2.67
CA PRO A 190 -17.98 -8.22 3.51
C PRO A 190 -17.58 -7.56 4.84
N LEU A 191 -16.30 -7.65 5.19
CA LEU A 191 -15.72 -7.04 6.38
C LEU A 191 -14.89 -5.78 6.06
N CYS A 192 -14.77 -5.40 4.78
CA CYS A 192 -14.08 -4.19 4.35
C CYS A 192 -15.07 -3.07 4.15
N ASP A 193 -14.86 -1.92 4.79
CA ASP A 193 -15.64 -0.71 4.52
C ASP A 193 -15.11 0.01 3.27
N TYR A 194 -13.78 0.10 3.13
CA TYR A 194 -13.10 0.71 1.98
C TYR A 194 -12.16 -0.32 1.33
N PHE A 195 -12.28 -0.50 0.03
CA PHE A 195 -11.45 -1.44 -0.73
C PHE A 195 -10.99 -0.77 -2.03
N VAL A 196 -9.70 -0.42 -2.07
CA VAL A 196 -9.09 0.29 -3.19
C VAL A 196 -7.91 -0.52 -3.69
N VAL A 197 -7.89 -0.85 -4.99
CA VAL A 197 -6.95 -1.80 -5.59
C VAL A 197 -6.49 -1.30 -6.97
N ASN A 198 -5.41 -1.88 -7.49
CA ASN A 198 -4.98 -1.61 -8.86
C ASN A 198 -5.79 -2.41 -9.89
N ASP A 199 -5.56 -2.14 -11.17
CA ASP A 199 -6.23 -2.80 -12.30
C ASP A 199 -6.01 -4.31 -12.35
N TYR A 200 -4.78 -4.79 -12.05
CA TYR A 200 -4.48 -6.22 -12.00
C TYR A 200 -5.24 -6.94 -10.88
N GLU A 201 -5.24 -6.36 -9.70
CA GLU A 201 -5.94 -6.90 -8.53
C GLU A 201 -7.45 -6.91 -8.73
N ALA A 202 -7.99 -5.78 -9.22
CA ALA A 202 -9.41 -5.68 -9.57
C ALA A 202 -9.81 -6.75 -10.59
N GLY A 203 -9.02 -6.89 -11.66
CA GLY A 203 -9.24 -7.88 -12.70
C GLY A 203 -9.16 -9.31 -12.17
N SER A 204 -8.16 -9.59 -11.32
CA SER A 204 -7.98 -10.93 -10.72
C SER A 204 -9.15 -11.35 -9.84
N ILE A 205 -9.74 -10.42 -9.10
CA ILE A 205 -10.86 -10.69 -8.16
C ILE A 205 -12.20 -10.68 -8.87
N THR A 206 -12.41 -9.72 -9.78
CA THR A 206 -13.71 -9.52 -10.42
C THR A 206 -13.86 -10.27 -11.75
N GLY A 207 -12.75 -10.63 -12.40
CA GLY A 207 -12.76 -11.16 -13.76
C GLY A 207 -13.04 -10.11 -14.84
N ILE A 208 -13.02 -8.80 -14.49
CA ILE A 208 -13.25 -7.69 -15.42
C ILE A 208 -11.89 -7.12 -15.86
N GLU A 209 -11.64 -7.10 -17.16
CA GLU A 209 -10.41 -6.51 -17.72
C GLU A 209 -10.51 -4.97 -17.66
N VAL A 210 -9.96 -4.37 -16.60
CA VAL A 210 -10.04 -2.92 -16.34
C VAL A 210 -9.17 -2.11 -17.29
N ALA A 211 -8.03 -2.67 -17.70
CA ALA A 211 -7.08 -2.04 -18.62
C ALA A 211 -6.71 -3.02 -19.73
N LYS A 212 -6.63 -2.55 -20.96
CA LYS A 212 -6.24 -3.35 -22.13
C LYS A 212 -5.14 -2.64 -22.91
N GLY A 213 -4.04 -3.36 -23.18
CA GLY A 213 -2.88 -2.78 -23.86
C GLY A 213 -2.29 -1.57 -23.13
N GLY A 214 -2.41 -1.52 -21.81
CA GLY A 214 -1.97 -0.41 -20.98
C GLY A 214 -2.92 0.80 -20.90
N ALA A 215 -4.06 0.77 -21.61
CA ALA A 215 -5.06 1.83 -21.55
C ALA A 215 -6.18 1.47 -20.55
N LEU A 216 -6.46 2.39 -19.62
CA LEU A 216 -7.56 2.27 -18.66
C LEU A 216 -8.91 2.44 -19.37
N SER A 217 -9.91 1.65 -19.00
CA SER A 217 -11.29 1.86 -19.37
C SER A 217 -12.10 2.34 -18.17
N TRP A 218 -12.60 3.58 -18.20
CA TRP A 218 -13.45 4.12 -17.13
C TRP A 218 -14.68 3.26 -16.87
N ALA A 219 -15.32 2.76 -17.94
CA ALA A 219 -16.52 1.93 -17.82
C ALA A 219 -16.22 0.59 -17.14
N GLN A 220 -15.13 -0.08 -17.53
CA GLN A 220 -14.74 -1.36 -16.95
C GLN A 220 -14.25 -1.19 -15.49
N ALA A 221 -13.51 -0.10 -15.18
CA ALA A 221 -13.08 0.20 -13.83
C ALA A 221 -14.29 0.47 -12.91
N GLU A 222 -15.30 1.21 -13.39
CA GLU A 222 -16.54 1.42 -12.64
C GLU A 222 -17.33 0.13 -12.45
N GLU A 223 -17.42 -0.70 -13.47
CA GLU A 223 -18.07 -2.01 -13.40
C GLU A 223 -17.38 -2.91 -12.37
N ALA A 224 -16.04 -2.93 -12.36
CA ALA A 224 -15.27 -3.64 -11.35
C ALA A 224 -15.57 -3.13 -9.94
N CYS A 225 -15.59 -1.81 -9.70
CA CYS A 225 -15.98 -1.22 -8.43
C CYS A 225 -17.40 -1.65 -8.00
N ARG A 226 -18.38 -1.61 -8.90
CA ARG A 226 -19.75 -2.04 -8.61
C ARG A 226 -19.82 -3.54 -8.28
N LYS A 227 -19.03 -4.36 -8.96
CA LYS A 227 -18.93 -5.80 -8.67
C LYS A 227 -18.30 -6.05 -7.29
N LEU A 228 -17.25 -5.33 -6.91
CA LEU A 228 -16.66 -5.40 -5.57
C LEU A 228 -17.66 -5.01 -4.47
N LEU A 229 -18.46 -3.95 -4.70
CA LEU A 229 -19.54 -3.58 -3.80
C LEU A 229 -20.61 -4.69 -3.72
N ALA A 230 -20.97 -5.32 -4.83
CA ALA A 230 -21.90 -6.45 -4.85
C ALA A 230 -21.34 -7.69 -4.13
N MET A 231 -20.00 -7.88 -4.16
CA MET A 231 -19.30 -8.93 -3.42
C MET A 231 -19.20 -8.64 -1.90
N GLY A 232 -19.66 -7.48 -1.43
CA GLY A 232 -19.83 -7.21 -0.01
C GLY A 232 -19.08 -6.01 0.56
N VAL A 233 -18.23 -5.33 -0.21
CA VAL A 233 -17.55 -4.11 0.27
C VAL A 233 -18.56 -3.11 0.84
N GLY A 234 -18.29 -2.60 2.05
CA GLY A 234 -19.27 -1.88 2.87
C GLY A 234 -19.66 -0.51 2.33
N GLU A 235 -18.70 0.35 2.03
CA GLU A 235 -18.96 1.77 1.73
C GLU A 235 -18.39 2.25 0.41
N LEU A 236 -17.15 1.86 0.05
CA LEU A 236 -16.45 2.36 -1.12
C LEU A 236 -15.56 1.29 -1.74
N ALA A 237 -15.69 1.09 -3.04
CA ALA A 237 -14.74 0.36 -3.87
C ALA A 237 -14.06 1.31 -4.84
N GLY A 238 -12.75 1.16 -5.02
CA GLY A 238 -11.96 1.98 -5.91
C GLY A 238 -10.95 1.17 -6.72
N VAL A 239 -10.65 1.66 -7.92
CA VAL A 239 -9.60 1.10 -8.80
C VAL A 239 -8.69 2.24 -9.22
N HIS A 240 -7.38 2.06 -9.04
CA HIS A 240 -6.37 2.99 -9.52
C HIS A 240 -5.49 2.36 -10.61
N HIS A 241 -5.00 3.22 -11.49
CA HIS A 241 -4.16 2.87 -12.64
C HIS A 241 -3.24 4.05 -12.99
N PRO A 242 -2.11 3.88 -13.68
CA PRO A 242 -1.25 5.00 -14.09
C PRO A 242 -1.94 6.12 -14.91
N TYR A 243 -3.11 5.87 -15.48
CA TYR A 243 -3.89 6.88 -16.23
C TYR A 243 -4.99 7.55 -15.41
N GLY A 244 -5.30 7.06 -14.22
CA GLY A 244 -6.33 7.66 -13.36
C GLY A 244 -6.95 6.68 -12.38
N ALA A 245 -7.96 7.13 -11.65
CA ALA A 245 -8.66 6.32 -10.67
C ALA A 245 -10.17 6.50 -10.75
N VAL A 246 -10.89 5.43 -10.45
CA VAL A 246 -12.36 5.40 -10.31
C VAL A 246 -12.70 4.92 -8.92
N ALA A 247 -13.66 5.56 -8.28
CA ALA A 247 -14.23 5.04 -7.04
C ALA A 247 -15.77 5.15 -7.07
N VAL A 248 -16.42 4.16 -6.48
CA VAL A 248 -17.88 4.06 -6.38
C VAL A 248 -18.25 3.85 -4.92
N ARG A 249 -19.12 4.69 -4.39
CA ARG A 249 -19.72 4.49 -3.08
C ARG A 249 -20.97 3.61 -3.17
N ARG A 250 -21.30 2.94 -2.09
CA ARG A 250 -22.52 2.12 -2.00
C ARG A 250 -23.81 2.92 -2.20
N ASN A 251 -23.81 4.22 -1.90
CA ASN A 251 -24.94 5.12 -2.16
C ASN A 251 -25.15 5.48 -3.65
N GLY A 252 -24.26 5.01 -4.54
CA GLY A 252 -24.30 5.27 -5.97
C GLY A 252 -23.43 6.42 -6.46
N GLU A 253 -22.79 7.19 -5.56
CA GLU A 253 -21.84 8.24 -5.94
C GLU A 253 -20.63 7.64 -6.69
N VAL A 254 -20.29 8.23 -7.82
CA VAL A 254 -19.18 7.80 -8.69
C VAL A 254 -18.24 8.97 -8.90
N SER A 255 -16.95 8.73 -8.73
CA SER A 255 -15.90 9.68 -9.08
C SER A 255 -14.91 9.04 -10.05
N ARG A 256 -14.50 9.78 -11.08
CA ARG A 256 -13.48 9.41 -12.07
C ARG A 256 -12.49 10.54 -12.18
N ARG A 257 -11.23 10.28 -11.82
CA ARG A 257 -10.19 11.33 -11.80
C ARG A 257 -8.99 10.88 -12.63
N PRO A 258 -8.64 11.61 -13.70
CA PRO A 258 -7.41 11.36 -14.45
C PRO A 258 -6.18 11.54 -13.56
N SER A 259 -5.12 10.79 -13.83
CA SER A 259 -3.85 10.95 -13.11
C SER A 259 -3.11 12.22 -13.55
N VAL A 260 -2.14 12.62 -12.75
CA VAL A 260 -1.26 13.76 -13.02
C VAL A 260 -0.31 13.42 -14.18
N LYS A 261 -0.07 14.39 -15.07
CA LYS A 261 0.94 14.27 -16.13
C LYS A 261 2.32 14.45 -15.51
N VAL A 262 3.12 13.40 -15.50
CA VAL A 262 4.55 13.44 -15.08
C VAL A 262 5.42 13.14 -16.29
N ASP A 263 6.42 13.96 -16.53
CA ASP A 263 7.35 13.77 -17.64
C ASP A 263 8.26 12.56 -17.37
N ALA A 264 8.56 11.78 -18.40
CA ALA A 264 9.36 10.56 -18.23
C ALA A 264 10.75 10.83 -17.61
N SER A 265 11.33 11.99 -17.87
CA SER A 265 12.61 12.43 -17.30
C SER A 265 12.57 12.74 -15.79
N GLU A 266 11.39 12.92 -15.23
CA GLU A 266 11.20 13.19 -13.80
C GLU A 266 10.94 11.89 -12.99
N ILE A 267 10.72 10.77 -13.68
CA ILE A 267 10.43 9.50 -13.05
C ILE A 267 11.74 8.81 -12.65
N ALA A 268 12.04 8.84 -11.35
CA ALA A 268 13.15 8.12 -10.75
C ALA A 268 12.80 6.66 -10.38
N GLY A 269 11.51 6.39 -10.15
CA GLY A 269 11.00 5.06 -9.83
C GLY A 269 9.48 5.05 -9.70
N SER A 270 8.86 3.87 -9.81
CA SER A 270 7.41 3.69 -9.68
C SER A 270 7.01 2.80 -8.49
N THR A 271 7.99 2.26 -7.76
CA THR A 271 7.74 1.42 -6.59
C THR A 271 7.06 2.25 -5.51
N GLY A 272 5.95 1.75 -4.96
CA GLY A 272 5.19 2.42 -3.91
C GLY A 272 4.27 3.55 -4.40
N ALA A 273 4.11 3.77 -5.72
CA ALA A 273 3.14 4.75 -6.22
C ALA A 273 1.70 4.37 -5.84
N GLY A 274 1.38 3.08 -5.79
CA GLY A 274 0.11 2.57 -5.27
C GLY A 274 -0.07 2.89 -3.78
N ASP A 275 0.96 2.63 -2.95
CA ASP A 275 0.94 2.96 -1.51
C ASP A 275 0.77 4.47 -1.29
N ALA A 276 1.45 5.31 -2.10
CA ALA A 276 1.31 6.76 -2.06
C ALA A 276 -0.10 7.22 -2.45
N PHE A 277 -0.69 6.61 -3.48
CA PHE A 277 -2.09 6.84 -3.84
C PHE A 277 -3.01 6.49 -2.68
N TYR A 278 -2.80 5.31 -2.08
CA TYR A 278 -3.62 4.86 -0.96
C TYR A 278 -3.46 5.75 0.27
N ALA A 279 -2.25 6.24 0.57
CA ALA A 279 -2.03 7.20 1.65
C ALA A 279 -2.84 8.49 1.44
N GLY A 280 -2.88 9.02 0.22
CA GLY A 280 -3.72 10.17 -0.13
C GLY A 280 -5.22 9.88 0.06
N MET A 281 -5.68 8.71 -0.39
CA MET A 281 -7.05 8.25 -0.17
C MET A 281 -7.39 8.12 1.31
N LEU A 282 -6.52 7.47 2.10
CA LEU A 282 -6.72 7.28 3.54
C LEU A 282 -6.82 8.60 4.29
N MET A 283 -5.98 9.58 3.93
CA MET A 283 -6.03 10.92 4.53
C MET A 283 -7.38 11.59 4.27
N GLY A 284 -7.83 11.60 3.02
CA GLY A 284 -9.13 12.19 2.67
C GLY A 284 -10.31 11.46 3.30
N LEU A 285 -10.29 10.12 3.33
CA LEU A 285 -11.33 9.30 3.97
C LEU A 285 -11.35 9.50 5.50
N HIS A 286 -10.18 9.65 6.13
CA HIS A 286 -10.10 9.95 7.55
C HIS A 286 -10.72 11.30 7.88
N ASP A 287 -10.45 12.33 7.08
CA ASP A 287 -10.91 13.69 7.30
C ASP A 287 -12.28 14.00 6.64
N ASP A 288 -13.00 12.94 6.19
CA ASP A 288 -14.33 13.00 5.56
C ASP A 288 -14.39 13.96 4.36
N TRP A 289 -13.33 14.00 3.55
CA TRP A 289 -13.30 14.81 2.33
C TRP A 289 -14.26 14.28 1.26
N PRO A 290 -14.74 15.17 0.35
CA PRO A 290 -15.45 14.74 -0.85
C PRO A 290 -14.65 13.72 -1.65
N LEU A 291 -15.33 12.75 -2.26
CA LEU A 291 -14.69 11.62 -2.95
C LEU A 291 -13.74 12.07 -4.06
N ASP A 292 -14.13 13.08 -4.84
CA ASP A 292 -13.28 13.67 -5.88
C ASP A 292 -11.94 14.13 -5.30
N ARG A 293 -11.97 14.83 -4.17
CA ARG A 293 -10.77 15.35 -3.51
C ARG A 293 -9.89 14.24 -2.93
N CYS A 294 -10.49 13.15 -2.46
CA CYS A 294 -9.74 11.96 -2.02
C CYS A 294 -8.94 11.36 -3.19
N LEU A 295 -9.57 11.20 -4.35
CA LEU A 295 -8.92 10.68 -5.55
C LEU A 295 -7.86 11.65 -6.10
N ASP A 296 -8.13 12.96 -6.09
CA ASP A 296 -7.16 13.98 -6.51
C ASP A 296 -5.91 13.94 -5.66
N LEU A 297 -6.05 13.84 -4.32
CA LEU A 297 -4.90 13.71 -3.44
C LEU A 297 -4.17 12.37 -3.64
N GLY A 298 -4.89 11.28 -3.85
CA GLY A 298 -4.30 9.98 -4.19
C GLY A 298 -3.42 10.07 -5.45
N ASN A 299 -3.98 10.61 -6.55
CA ASN A 299 -3.25 10.81 -7.80
C ASN A 299 -2.05 11.76 -7.64
N ALA A 300 -2.21 12.84 -6.88
CA ALA A 300 -1.15 13.82 -6.65
C ALA A 300 0.01 13.25 -5.80
N ALA A 301 -0.31 12.49 -4.75
CA ALA A 301 0.67 11.82 -3.90
C ALA A 301 1.45 10.76 -4.69
N ALA A 302 0.75 9.95 -5.51
CA ALA A 302 1.36 8.99 -6.41
C ALA A 302 2.30 9.67 -7.41
N ALA A 303 1.89 10.79 -8.02
CA ALA A 303 2.75 11.55 -8.94
C ALA A 303 3.99 12.11 -8.24
N CYS A 304 3.85 12.64 -7.03
CA CYS A 304 4.99 13.10 -6.24
C CYS A 304 5.95 11.98 -5.87
N SER A 305 5.46 10.76 -5.58
CA SER A 305 6.30 9.62 -5.21
C SER A 305 7.23 9.17 -6.34
N LEU A 306 6.86 9.41 -7.60
CA LEU A 306 7.65 9.01 -8.78
C LEU A 306 9.02 9.71 -8.86
N HIS A 307 9.24 10.82 -8.15
CA HIS A 307 10.51 11.57 -8.17
C HIS A 307 11.61 10.94 -7.29
N SER A 308 11.34 9.82 -6.64
CA SER A 308 12.33 9.10 -5.83
C SER A 308 12.35 7.61 -6.21
N PRO A 309 13.50 6.95 -6.17
CA PRO A 309 13.56 5.50 -6.28
C PRO A 309 13.00 4.78 -5.06
N THR A 310 12.86 5.49 -3.92
CA THR A 310 12.23 4.98 -2.68
C THR A 310 10.77 5.37 -2.61
N THR A 311 9.96 4.55 -1.93
CA THR A 311 8.49 4.58 -1.99
C THR A 311 7.84 5.88 -1.50
N SER A 312 8.42 6.56 -0.50
CA SER A 312 7.74 7.69 0.17
C SER A 312 8.57 8.96 0.26
N ALA A 313 9.87 8.94 -0.11
CA ALA A 313 10.79 10.04 0.19
C ALA A 313 10.41 11.38 -0.47
N SER A 314 9.90 11.36 -1.69
CA SER A 314 9.53 12.55 -2.47
C SER A 314 8.08 13.01 -2.29
N ILE A 315 7.27 12.31 -1.50
CA ILE A 315 5.93 12.78 -1.13
C ILE A 315 6.07 14.08 -0.35
N ARG A 316 5.21 15.05 -0.66
CA ARG A 316 5.15 16.38 -0.05
C ARG A 316 3.91 16.49 0.81
N ARG A 317 3.76 17.61 1.53
CA ARG A 317 2.52 17.93 2.24
C ARG A 317 1.33 17.94 1.26
N TRP A 318 0.13 17.57 1.72
CA TRP A 318 -1.04 17.34 0.88
C TRP A 318 -1.37 18.53 -0.06
N ASP A 319 -1.29 19.76 0.46
CA ASP A 319 -1.52 20.99 -0.31
C ASP A 319 -0.46 21.20 -1.40
N GLN A 320 0.80 20.89 -1.11
CA GLN A 320 1.90 20.95 -2.08
C GLN A 320 1.77 19.86 -3.16
N CYS A 321 1.27 18.66 -2.80
CA CYS A 321 0.98 17.61 -3.78
C CYS A 321 -0.13 18.07 -4.75
N LEU A 322 -1.21 18.65 -4.24
CA LEU A 322 -2.29 19.18 -5.08
C LEU A 322 -1.81 20.34 -5.96
N SER A 323 -1.03 21.29 -5.41
CA SER A 323 -0.43 22.39 -6.20
C SER A 323 0.51 21.87 -7.29
N TYR A 324 1.29 20.82 -7.00
CA TYR A 324 2.12 20.16 -8.01
C TYR A 324 1.25 19.57 -9.13
N ALA A 325 0.19 18.85 -8.78
CA ALA A 325 -0.75 18.29 -9.75
C ALA A 325 -1.38 19.37 -10.65
N GLU A 326 -1.81 20.49 -10.06
CA GLU A 326 -2.34 21.64 -10.80
C GLU A 326 -1.30 22.22 -11.77
N SER A 327 -0.03 22.34 -11.35
CA SER A 327 1.05 22.90 -12.19
C SER A 327 1.41 22.00 -13.39
N LYS A 328 1.28 20.68 -13.23
CA LYS A 328 1.59 19.69 -14.26
C LYS A 328 0.41 19.41 -15.20
N GLY A 329 -0.79 19.64 -14.73
CA GLY A 329 -2.01 19.26 -15.42
C GLY A 329 -2.29 17.76 -15.36
N LEU A 330 -3.44 17.38 -15.86
CA LEU A 330 -3.91 16.00 -15.86
C LEU A 330 -3.58 15.31 -17.18
N ARG A 331 -3.42 14.00 -17.14
CA ARG A 331 -3.37 13.19 -18.37
C ARG A 331 -4.71 13.31 -19.09
N PRO A 332 -4.73 13.24 -20.44
CA PRO A 332 -6.00 13.07 -21.15
C PRO A 332 -6.70 11.83 -20.58
N GLY A 333 -8.00 11.96 -20.35
CA GLY A 333 -8.80 10.82 -19.91
C GLY A 333 -8.75 9.71 -20.96
N PRO A 334 -8.83 8.42 -20.56
CA PRO A 334 -8.91 7.30 -21.48
C PRO A 334 -10.21 7.29 -22.27
#